data_4ab0268b712e4e5900a8b3615ea7311f
#
_entry.id   4ab0268b712e4e5900a8b3615ea7311f
#
_cell.length_a   1.000
_cell.length_b   1.000
_cell.length_c   1.000
_cell.angle_alpha   90.00
_cell.angle_beta   90.00
_cell.angle_gamma   90.00
#
_symmetry.space_group_name_H-M   'P 1'
#
loop_
_entity.id
_entity.type
_entity.pdbx_description
1 polymer ?
#
loop_
_entity_poly.entity_id
_entity_poly.type
_entity_poly.pdbx_seq_one_letter_code
_entity_poly.pdbx_strand_id
1 'polypeptide(L)'
;MANQTDNPSPAAHTPVTATSRRGLRHSSLGAIVLLIFQAGIGMAVNLYVIVPAHHDGANPSNFFGGSIKSVGWAVSHGAIILAIHAVLGLLLVVFVVEVAYRTTKQKRRSVTTWALLAGLFVIGAGFNGASFLDFNKAVSSLLMALLTFAAIVSYCAILFLLSNAADE
;
A
#
# COMPACT_ATOMS: atom_id res chain seq x y z
N MET A 1 -56.82 27.99 -18.85
CA MET A 1 -55.81 28.02 -17.81
C MET A 1 -55.15 26.63 -17.77
N ALA A 2 -54.00 26.49 -18.44
CA ALA A 2 -53.28 25.22 -18.49
C ALA A 2 -52.30 25.19 -17.32
N ASN A 3 -52.43 24.17 -16.49
CA ASN A 3 -51.59 23.93 -15.31
C ASN A 3 -50.28 23.26 -15.80
N GLN A 4 -49.19 24.00 -15.84
CA GLN A 4 -47.88 23.53 -16.18
C GLN A 4 -47.30 22.81 -14.96
N THR A 5 -47.36 21.48 -14.97
CA THR A 5 -46.71 20.65 -13.95
C THR A 5 -45.22 20.75 -14.18
N ASP A 6 -44.54 21.46 -13.30
CA ASP A 6 -43.08 21.47 -13.20
C ASP A 6 -42.57 20.06 -12.89
N ASN A 7 -42.10 19.40 -13.93
CA ASN A 7 -41.40 18.11 -13.79
C ASN A 7 -39.97 18.41 -13.32
N PRO A 8 -39.55 17.98 -12.08
CA PRO A 8 -38.21 18.22 -11.63
C PRO A 8 -37.22 17.54 -12.57
N SER A 9 -36.36 18.33 -13.18
CA SER A 9 -35.27 17.85 -14.03
C SER A 9 -34.43 16.80 -13.32
N PRO A 10 -34.16 15.61 -13.92
CA PRO A 10 -33.33 14.59 -13.31
C PRO A 10 -31.96 15.20 -12.94
N ALA A 11 -31.58 15.07 -11.67
CA ALA A 11 -30.28 15.53 -11.19
C ALA A 11 -29.18 14.97 -12.10
N ALA A 12 -28.48 15.85 -12.79
CA ALA A 12 -27.39 15.50 -13.68
C ALA A 12 -26.31 14.76 -12.88
N HIS A 13 -26.25 13.45 -13.07
CA HIS A 13 -25.12 12.65 -12.57
C HIS A 13 -23.87 13.17 -13.29
N THR A 14 -23.06 13.95 -12.58
CA THR A 14 -21.75 14.38 -13.09
C THR A 14 -20.91 13.13 -13.37
N PRO A 15 -20.58 12.85 -14.64
CA PRO A 15 -19.77 11.67 -14.96
C PRO A 15 -18.40 11.83 -14.32
N VAL A 16 -17.94 10.77 -13.64
CA VAL A 16 -16.55 10.68 -13.15
C VAL A 16 -15.65 10.95 -14.35
N THR A 17 -14.93 12.05 -14.35
CA THR A 17 -14.17 12.52 -15.52
C THR A 17 -13.17 11.43 -15.95
N ALA A 18 -13.05 11.19 -17.27
CA ALA A 18 -12.12 10.22 -17.86
C ALA A 18 -10.68 10.41 -17.35
N THR A 19 -10.30 11.64 -17.06
CA THR A 19 -9.01 12.04 -16.47
C THR A 19 -8.78 11.42 -15.08
N SER A 20 -9.80 11.39 -14.22
CA SER A 20 -9.69 10.79 -12.86
C SER A 20 -9.50 9.27 -12.94
N ARG A 21 -10.13 8.60 -13.89
CA ARG A 21 -10.01 7.15 -14.10
C ARG A 21 -8.63 6.76 -14.62
N ARG A 22 -8.11 7.53 -15.60
CA ARG A 22 -6.74 7.34 -16.12
C ARG A 22 -5.69 7.51 -15.03
N GLY A 23 -5.82 8.57 -14.20
CA GLY A 23 -4.91 8.79 -13.06
C GLY A 23 -4.87 7.61 -12.10
N LEU A 24 -6.03 7.04 -11.73
CA LEU A 24 -6.09 5.90 -10.81
C LEU A 24 -5.49 4.63 -11.43
N ARG A 25 -5.68 4.39 -12.73
CA ARG A 25 -5.02 3.26 -13.43
C ARG A 25 -3.50 3.37 -13.36
N HIS A 26 -2.94 4.55 -13.65
CA HIS A 26 -1.49 4.77 -13.56
C HIS A 26 -0.97 4.62 -12.12
N SER A 27 -1.69 5.15 -11.13
CA SER A 27 -1.31 4.98 -9.73
C SER A 27 -1.33 3.51 -9.29
N SER A 28 -2.35 2.73 -9.70
CA SER A 28 -2.44 1.31 -9.39
C SER A 28 -1.33 0.50 -10.06
N LEU A 29 -1.01 0.79 -11.33
CA LEU A 29 0.10 0.16 -12.02
C LEU A 29 1.44 0.53 -11.37
N GLY A 30 1.63 1.80 -11.03
CA GLY A 30 2.81 2.27 -10.31
C GLY A 30 2.97 1.57 -8.95
N ALA A 31 1.86 1.38 -8.21
CA ALA A 31 1.87 0.62 -6.95
C ALA A 31 2.34 -0.82 -7.15
N ILE A 32 1.83 -1.52 -8.17
CA ILE A 32 2.23 -2.90 -8.48
C ILE A 32 3.73 -2.95 -8.77
N VAL A 33 4.24 -2.08 -9.65
CA VAL A 33 5.67 -2.04 -10.01
C VAL A 33 6.54 -1.78 -8.77
N LEU A 34 6.16 -0.79 -7.94
CA LEU A 34 6.89 -0.48 -6.71
C LEU A 34 6.85 -1.63 -5.69
N LEU A 35 5.71 -2.32 -5.55
CA LEU A 35 5.57 -3.47 -4.66
C LEU A 35 6.43 -4.66 -5.13
N ILE A 36 6.47 -4.93 -6.44
CA ILE A 36 7.34 -5.98 -7.01
C ILE A 36 8.81 -5.63 -6.74
N PHE A 37 9.20 -4.38 -6.98
CA PHE A 37 10.57 -3.91 -6.73
C PHE A 37 10.92 -4.01 -5.24
N GLN A 38 10.02 -3.57 -4.37
CA GLN A 38 10.15 -3.66 -2.91
C GLN A 38 10.29 -5.12 -2.45
N ALA A 39 9.51 -6.04 -3.02
CA ALA A 39 9.62 -7.48 -2.72
C ALA A 39 10.98 -8.04 -3.17
N GLY A 40 11.47 -7.64 -4.34
CA GLY A 40 12.80 -8.04 -4.81
C GLY A 40 13.93 -7.58 -3.90
N ILE A 41 13.91 -6.29 -3.49
CA ILE A 41 14.89 -5.76 -2.52
C ILE A 41 14.75 -6.47 -1.18
N GLY A 42 13.51 -6.70 -0.69
CA GLY A 42 13.26 -7.43 0.57
C GLY A 42 13.81 -8.85 0.54
N MET A 43 13.69 -9.55 -0.60
CA MET A 43 14.32 -10.86 -0.79
C MET A 43 15.85 -10.77 -0.71
N ALA A 44 16.46 -9.78 -1.35
CA ALA A 44 17.90 -9.56 -1.27
C ALA A 44 18.35 -9.23 0.16
N VAL A 45 17.59 -8.41 0.89
CA VAL A 45 17.84 -8.15 2.32
C VAL A 45 17.80 -9.47 3.10
N ASN A 46 16.78 -10.29 2.90
CA ASN A 46 16.62 -11.56 3.63
C ASN A 46 17.74 -12.57 3.34
N LEU A 47 18.35 -12.52 2.14
CA LEU A 47 19.41 -13.44 1.73
C LEU A 47 20.81 -12.95 2.11
N TYR A 48 21.07 -11.66 2.09
CA TYR A 48 22.42 -11.10 2.14
C TYR A 48 22.68 -10.20 3.34
N VAL A 49 21.65 -9.81 4.11
CA VAL A 49 21.83 -8.92 5.26
C VAL A 49 21.62 -9.69 6.55
N ILE A 50 22.64 -9.67 7.40
CA ILE A 50 22.55 -10.16 8.76
C ILE A 50 22.15 -8.97 9.64
N VAL A 51 20.96 -9.05 10.25
CA VAL A 51 20.52 -8.08 11.25
C VAL A 51 21.19 -8.44 12.58
N PRO A 52 21.99 -7.53 13.20
CA PRO A 52 22.62 -7.82 14.49
C PRO A 52 21.58 -8.07 15.57
N ALA A 53 21.87 -9.01 16.47
CA ALA A 53 20.97 -9.32 17.60
C ALA A 53 20.83 -8.15 18.60
N HIS A 54 21.81 -7.24 18.59
CA HIS A 54 21.86 -6.06 19.47
C HIS A 54 21.97 -4.80 18.60
N HIS A 55 20.89 -4.08 18.49
CA HIS A 55 20.78 -2.76 17.87
C HIS A 55 19.69 -1.95 18.58
N ASP A 56 19.62 -0.66 18.30
CA ASP A 56 18.56 0.18 18.87
C ASP A 56 17.17 -0.32 18.43
N GLY A 57 16.36 -0.70 19.41
CA GLY A 57 15.02 -1.24 19.19
C GLY A 57 14.93 -2.77 19.19
N ALA A 58 16.07 -3.52 19.24
CA ALA A 58 16.03 -4.98 19.30
C ALA A 58 15.41 -5.49 20.61
N ASN A 59 14.56 -6.51 20.51
CA ASN A 59 13.85 -7.16 21.64
C ASN A 59 13.15 -6.15 22.57
N PRO A 60 12.27 -5.27 22.04
CA PRO A 60 11.70 -4.20 22.83
C PRO A 60 10.63 -4.70 23.82
N SER A 61 10.55 -4.06 24.98
CA SER A 61 9.44 -4.26 25.92
C SER A 61 8.13 -3.62 25.45
N ASN A 62 8.22 -2.60 24.60
CA ASN A 62 7.10 -1.94 23.94
C ASN A 62 7.29 -2.02 22.43
N PHE A 63 6.38 -2.71 21.73
CA PHE A 63 6.46 -2.97 20.31
C PHE A 63 6.59 -1.68 19.47
N PHE A 64 5.67 -0.73 19.63
CA PHE A 64 5.67 0.48 18.78
C PHE A 64 6.93 1.33 18.99
N GLY A 65 7.36 1.51 20.25
CA GLY A 65 8.58 2.25 20.54
C GLY A 65 9.84 1.55 20.03
N GLY A 66 9.86 0.21 20.11
CA GLY A 66 10.93 -0.61 19.54
C GLY A 66 10.98 -0.52 18.02
N SER A 67 9.86 -0.74 17.36
CA SER A 67 9.76 -0.70 15.90
C SER A 67 10.21 0.64 15.31
N ILE A 68 9.86 1.77 15.95
CA ILE A 68 10.35 3.09 15.51
C ILE A 68 11.87 3.17 15.61
N LYS A 69 12.46 2.69 16.71
CA LYS A 69 13.92 2.67 16.89
C LYS A 69 14.61 1.73 15.93
N SER A 70 14.08 0.51 15.75
CA SER A 70 14.64 -0.48 14.81
C SER A 70 14.61 0.00 13.38
N VAL A 71 13.50 0.61 12.93
CA VAL A 71 13.40 1.20 11.58
C VAL A 71 14.37 2.39 11.45
N GLY A 72 14.45 3.25 12.48
CA GLY A 72 15.42 4.35 12.53
C GLY A 72 16.85 3.84 12.44
N TRP A 73 17.20 2.79 13.18
CA TRP A 73 18.50 2.14 13.10
C TRP A 73 18.76 1.55 11.70
N ALA A 74 17.80 0.85 11.12
CA ALA A 74 17.93 0.26 9.79
C ALA A 74 18.23 1.32 8.71
N VAL A 75 17.63 2.50 8.82
CA VAL A 75 17.84 3.62 7.87
C VAL A 75 19.20 4.30 8.09
N SER A 76 19.65 4.45 9.33
CA SER A 76 20.84 5.25 9.66
C SER A 76 22.13 4.44 9.81
N HIS A 77 22.04 3.18 10.24
CA HIS A 77 23.18 2.32 10.57
C HIS A 77 23.12 0.92 9.93
N GLY A 78 22.00 0.58 9.30
CA GLY A 78 21.84 -0.70 8.61
C GLY A 78 22.66 -0.79 7.33
N ALA A 79 22.77 -2.00 6.77
CA ALA A 79 23.35 -2.17 5.44
C ALA A 79 22.58 -1.31 4.41
N ILE A 80 23.26 -0.77 3.42
CA ILE A 80 22.68 0.17 2.43
C ILE A 80 21.40 -0.41 1.81
N ILE A 81 21.38 -1.69 1.44
CA ILE A 81 20.21 -2.34 0.85
C ILE A 81 19.03 -2.42 1.83
N LEU A 82 19.29 -2.61 3.14
CA LEU A 82 18.29 -2.58 4.20
C LEU A 82 17.73 -1.17 4.36
N ALA A 83 18.59 -0.16 4.38
CA ALA A 83 18.18 1.25 4.46
C ALA A 83 17.28 1.63 3.27
N ILE A 84 17.68 1.26 2.05
CA ILE A 84 16.87 1.50 0.84
C ILE A 84 15.51 0.79 0.96
N HIS A 85 15.49 -0.48 1.39
CA HIS A 85 14.25 -1.24 1.59
C HIS A 85 13.33 -0.55 2.62
N ALA A 86 13.87 -0.13 3.76
CA ALA A 86 13.09 0.53 4.80
C ALA A 86 12.51 1.88 4.33
N VAL A 87 13.31 2.72 3.67
CA VAL A 87 12.86 4.02 3.14
C VAL A 87 11.78 3.83 2.07
N LEU A 88 11.99 2.92 1.11
CA LEU A 88 11.00 2.64 0.07
C LEU A 88 9.70 2.07 0.68
N GLY A 89 9.81 1.22 1.71
CA GLY A 89 8.65 0.72 2.44
C GLY A 89 7.82 1.84 3.08
N LEU A 90 8.48 2.80 3.74
CA LEU A 90 7.81 3.98 4.31
C LEU A 90 7.13 4.85 3.23
N LEU A 91 7.82 5.09 2.11
CA LEU A 91 7.26 5.84 0.98
C LEU A 91 6.04 5.11 0.38
N LEU A 92 6.11 3.78 0.27
CA LEU A 92 4.97 2.96 -0.17
C LEU A 92 3.76 3.10 0.76
N VAL A 93 3.95 3.12 2.08
CA VAL A 93 2.84 3.34 3.02
C VAL A 93 2.16 4.68 2.75
N VAL A 94 2.93 5.76 2.58
CA VAL A 94 2.38 7.09 2.24
C VAL A 94 1.64 7.03 0.91
N PHE A 95 2.22 6.39 -0.10
CA PHE A 95 1.65 6.30 -1.43
C PHE A 95 0.32 5.52 -1.46
N VAL A 96 0.22 4.38 -0.77
CA VAL A 96 -1.02 3.59 -0.74
C VAL A 96 -2.13 4.27 0.04
N VAL A 97 -1.81 5.04 1.09
CA VAL A 97 -2.77 5.87 1.82
C VAL A 97 -3.34 6.94 0.90
N GLU A 98 -2.49 7.61 0.11
CA GLU A 98 -2.92 8.62 -0.87
C GLU A 98 -3.81 7.99 -1.96
N VAL A 99 -3.45 6.82 -2.49
CA VAL A 99 -4.29 6.11 -3.48
C VAL A 99 -5.65 5.75 -2.86
N ALA A 100 -5.66 5.18 -1.65
CA ALA A 100 -6.91 4.84 -0.94
C ALA A 100 -7.78 6.09 -0.74
N TYR A 101 -7.21 7.19 -0.30
CA TYR A 101 -7.92 8.46 -0.14
C TYR A 101 -8.54 8.97 -1.45
N ARG A 102 -7.80 8.91 -2.57
CA ARG A 102 -8.33 9.31 -3.89
C ARG A 102 -9.50 8.44 -4.33
N THR A 103 -9.49 7.13 -4.02
CA THR A 103 -10.59 6.24 -4.40
C THR A 103 -11.88 6.52 -3.64
N THR A 104 -11.81 6.97 -2.36
CA THR A 104 -13.01 7.32 -1.59
C THR A 104 -13.80 8.46 -2.25
N LYS A 105 -13.12 9.36 -2.97
CA LYS A 105 -13.75 10.48 -3.68
C LYS A 105 -14.48 10.05 -4.97
N GLN A 106 -14.19 8.85 -5.49
CA GLN A 106 -14.77 8.39 -6.76
C GLN A 106 -16.13 7.70 -6.62
N LYS A 107 -16.66 7.55 -5.42
CA LYS A 107 -17.97 6.91 -5.11
C LYS A 107 -18.15 5.48 -5.67
N ARG A 108 -17.08 4.81 -6.14
CA ARG A 108 -17.10 3.42 -6.62
C ARG A 108 -16.72 2.47 -5.49
N ARG A 109 -17.71 1.94 -4.80
CA ARG A 109 -17.51 1.10 -3.60
C ARG A 109 -16.51 -0.04 -3.83
N SER A 110 -16.64 -0.81 -4.92
CA SER A 110 -15.75 -1.94 -5.20
C SER A 110 -14.28 -1.51 -5.33
N VAL A 111 -14.00 -0.44 -6.08
CA VAL A 111 -12.62 0.09 -6.25
C VAL A 111 -12.07 0.58 -4.91
N THR A 112 -12.89 1.30 -4.13
CA THR A 112 -12.50 1.79 -2.80
C THR A 112 -12.21 0.63 -1.85
N THR A 113 -13.04 -0.43 -1.83
CA THR A 113 -12.80 -1.60 -0.99
C THR A 113 -11.46 -2.26 -1.31
N TRP A 114 -11.14 -2.50 -2.58
CA TRP A 114 -9.87 -3.09 -2.99
C TRP A 114 -8.67 -2.18 -2.68
N ALA A 115 -8.83 -0.86 -2.80
CA ALA A 115 -7.78 0.09 -2.44
C ALA A 115 -7.51 0.13 -0.93
N LEU A 116 -8.56 0.05 -0.10
CA LEU A 116 -8.43 -0.04 1.35
C LEU A 116 -7.77 -1.36 1.77
N LEU A 117 -8.16 -2.48 1.14
CA LEU A 117 -7.52 -3.78 1.38
C LEU A 117 -6.04 -3.74 1.00
N ALA A 118 -5.69 -3.18 -0.16
CA ALA A 118 -4.30 -3.01 -0.57
C ALA A 118 -3.51 -2.18 0.45
N GLY A 119 -4.08 -1.06 0.90
CA GLY A 119 -3.48 -0.23 1.95
C GLY A 119 -3.26 -0.98 3.26
N LEU A 120 -4.27 -1.74 3.71
CA LEU A 120 -4.18 -2.56 4.91
C LEU A 120 -3.07 -3.62 4.80
N PHE A 121 -2.96 -4.29 3.65
CA PHE A 121 -1.92 -5.28 3.42
C PHE A 121 -0.51 -4.66 3.40
N VAL A 122 -0.33 -3.49 2.77
CA VAL A 122 0.97 -2.79 2.78
C VAL A 122 1.36 -2.34 4.19
N ILE A 123 0.42 -1.78 4.95
CA ILE A 123 0.65 -1.41 6.35
C ILE A 123 1.00 -2.65 7.18
N GLY A 124 0.24 -3.74 7.03
CA GLY A 124 0.52 -5.00 7.69
C GLY A 124 1.88 -5.59 7.32
N ALA A 125 2.30 -5.48 6.04
CA ALA A 125 3.65 -5.87 5.61
C ALA A 125 4.72 -5.01 6.31
N GLY A 126 4.50 -3.70 6.42
CA GLY A 126 5.39 -2.79 7.14
C GLY A 126 5.56 -3.16 8.61
N PHE A 127 4.46 -3.46 9.32
CA PHE A 127 4.52 -3.92 10.70
C PHE A 127 5.28 -5.24 10.85
N ASN A 128 5.11 -6.19 9.92
CA ASN A 128 5.87 -7.43 9.96
C ASN A 128 7.35 -7.21 9.61
N GLY A 129 7.67 -6.24 8.73
CA GLY A 129 9.04 -5.82 8.49
C GLY A 129 9.71 -5.24 9.75
N ALA A 130 9.01 -4.35 10.47
CA ALA A 130 9.48 -3.84 11.75
C ALA A 130 9.64 -4.97 12.80
N SER A 131 8.67 -5.87 12.90
CA SER A 131 8.74 -7.04 13.77
C SER A 131 9.92 -7.98 13.44
N PHE A 132 10.27 -8.09 12.15
CA PHE A 132 11.47 -8.82 11.73
C PHE A 132 12.73 -8.16 12.26
N LEU A 133 12.84 -6.84 12.18
CA LEU A 133 13.97 -6.11 12.78
C LEU A 133 14.02 -6.29 14.30
N ASP A 134 12.87 -6.15 14.97
CA ASP A 134 12.78 -6.22 16.42
C ASP A 134 13.17 -7.60 16.98
N PHE A 135 12.75 -8.68 16.34
CA PHE A 135 12.80 -10.05 16.88
C PHE A 135 13.54 -11.07 16.01
N ASN A 136 13.94 -10.69 14.81
CA ASN A 136 14.63 -11.54 13.82
C ASN A 136 13.93 -12.90 13.55
N LYS A 137 12.59 -12.90 13.47
CA LYS A 137 11.79 -14.12 13.29
C LYS A 137 11.45 -14.32 11.81
N ALA A 138 11.79 -15.49 11.26
CA ALA A 138 11.50 -15.86 9.86
C ALA A 138 9.99 -15.77 9.51
N VAL A 139 9.09 -16.03 10.48
CA VAL A 139 7.65 -15.89 10.31
C VAL A 139 7.26 -14.46 9.95
N SER A 140 7.89 -13.44 10.54
CA SER A 140 7.62 -12.04 10.21
C SER A 140 7.99 -11.73 8.76
N SER A 141 9.12 -12.26 8.27
CA SER A 141 9.53 -12.13 6.87
C SER A 141 8.54 -12.82 5.91
N LEU A 142 8.07 -14.01 6.25
CA LEU A 142 7.05 -14.72 5.47
C LEU A 142 5.74 -13.95 5.40
N LEU A 143 5.24 -13.47 6.54
CA LEU A 143 4.00 -12.68 6.60
C LEU A 143 4.13 -11.37 5.80
N MET A 144 5.27 -10.69 5.89
CA MET A 144 5.56 -9.51 5.09
C MET A 144 5.45 -9.83 3.59
N ALA A 145 6.03 -10.94 3.12
CA ALA A 145 5.94 -11.36 1.72
C ALA A 145 4.50 -11.67 1.29
N LEU A 146 3.76 -12.46 2.08
CA LEU A 146 2.37 -12.82 1.78
C LEU A 146 1.46 -11.59 1.71
N LEU A 147 1.61 -10.65 2.63
CA LEU A 147 0.85 -9.40 2.64
C LEU A 147 1.20 -8.52 1.43
N THR A 148 2.47 -8.48 1.02
CA THR A 148 2.89 -7.78 -0.19
C THR A 148 2.23 -8.38 -1.44
N PHE A 149 2.19 -9.71 -1.58
CA PHE A 149 1.48 -10.35 -2.67
C PHE A 149 -0.03 -10.09 -2.64
N ALA A 150 -0.66 -10.10 -1.46
CA ALA A 150 -2.07 -9.78 -1.31
C ALA A 150 -2.37 -8.31 -1.74
N ALA A 151 -1.46 -7.38 -1.45
CA ALA A 151 -1.55 -6.00 -1.92
C ALA A 151 -1.46 -5.92 -3.46
N ILE A 152 -0.53 -6.65 -4.09
CA ILE A 152 -0.40 -6.71 -5.56
C ILE A 152 -1.71 -7.23 -6.18
N VAL A 153 -2.26 -8.35 -5.67
CA VAL A 153 -3.53 -8.91 -6.14
C VAL A 153 -4.65 -7.88 -6.01
N SER A 154 -4.70 -7.13 -4.92
CA SER A 154 -5.70 -6.08 -4.70
C SER A 154 -5.60 -4.97 -5.75
N TYR A 155 -4.40 -4.52 -6.11
CA TYR A 155 -4.20 -3.54 -7.18
C TYR A 155 -4.52 -4.10 -8.56
N CYS A 156 -4.25 -5.38 -8.84
CA CYS A 156 -4.69 -6.04 -10.07
C CYS A 156 -6.23 -6.06 -10.17
N ALA A 157 -6.94 -6.33 -9.07
CA ALA A 157 -8.39 -6.26 -9.04
C ALA A 157 -8.91 -4.84 -9.34
N ILE A 158 -8.26 -3.80 -8.82
CA ILE A 158 -8.58 -2.40 -9.16
C ILE A 158 -8.43 -2.16 -10.66
N LEU A 159 -7.31 -2.58 -11.26
CA LEU A 159 -7.07 -2.41 -12.70
C LEU A 159 -8.15 -3.11 -13.54
N PHE A 160 -8.53 -4.33 -13.16
CA PHE A 160 -9.59 -5.10 -13.83
C PHE A 160 -10.94 -4.39 -13.73
N LEU A 161 -11.32 -3.90 -12.54
CA LEU A 161 -12.57 -3.16 -12.35
C LEU A 161 -12.62 -1.83 -13.12
N LEU A 162 -11.47 -1.20 -13.35
CA LEU A 162 -11.36 0.04 -14.11
C LEU A 162 -11.33 -0.20 -15.62
N SER A 163 -10.94 -1.39 -16.10
CA SER A 163 -10.99 -1.74 -17.52
C SER A 163 -12.42 -2.02 -17.97
N ASN A 164 -13.16 -2.84 -17.26
CA ASN A 164 -14.53 -3.24 -17.63
C ASN A 164 -15.53 -2.07 -17.64
N ALA A 165 -15.23 -1.00 -16.92
CA ALA A 165 -16.08 0.19 -16.91
C ALA A 165 -15.77 1.18 -18.08
N ALA A 166 -14.89 0.83 -19.00
CA ALA A 166 -14.61 1.61 -20.20
C ALA A 166 -15.48 1.16 -21.37
N ASP A 167 -16.10 -0.01 -21.27
CA ASP A 167 -16.88 -0.67 -22.32
C ASP A 167 -18.41 -0.44 -22.15
N GLU A 168 -18.84 0.26 -21.06
CA GLU A 168 -20.21 0.69 -20.80
C GLU A 168 -20.39 2.19 -21.10
#